data_85dceef0f3b532bd0948c673d2ff4546
#
_entry.id   85dceef0f3b532bd0948c673d2ff4546
#
_cell.length_a   1.000
_cell.length_b   1.000
_cell.length_c   1.000
_cell.angle_alpha   90.00
_cell.angle_beta   90.00
_cell.angle_gamma   90.00
#
_symmetry.space_group_name_H-M   'P 1'
#
loop_
_entity.id
_entity.type
_entity.pdbx_description
1 polymer ?
#
loop_
_entity_poly.entity_id
_entity_poly.type
_entity_poly.pdbx_seq_one_letter_code
_entity_poly.pdbx_strand_id
1 'polypeptide(L)'
;MSEVFLAYSALWTLVESASYFLPEIKLQGIRFYLALVGVGVLIACIRAYQYRLVSFKVGHSNTKVTVLFGDLFDRAGHLAIPVNEFFDSELGLPVSPKSLHGIVIDKFFGGHPASFDKLVTADLTNTPSHDIQRSGGKSDRYAIGTTASVKTNSHRFLLFALCTTDIATFKASATVPDLVLALEGLCAKARVVLGGEKLVVPLVGSGLSGIGLPANQLLQLILLVLMNETKKNQVALDIEVVIHPDRFDELDLHLVENFWR
;
A
#
# COMPACT_ATOMS: atom_id res chain seq x y z
N MET A 1 -12.19 -9.58 -23.85
CA MET A 1 -13.13 -10.14 -24.84
C MET A 1 -14.24 -10.97 -24.20
N SER A 2 -14.00 -11.72 -23.13
CA SER A 2 -15.04 -12.50 -22.43
C SER A 2 -16.20 -11.68 -21.88
N GLU A 3 -15.93 -10.51 -21.29
CA GLU A 3 -16.94 -9.63 -20.68
C GLU A 3 -17.91 -9.02 -21.71
N VAL A 4 -17.39 -8.61 -22.88
CA VAL A 4 -18.24 -8.09 -23.97
C VAL A 4 -19.17 -9.18 -24.48
N PHE A 5 -18.65 -10.40 -24.64
CA PHE A 5 -19.42 -11.53 -25.10
C PHE A 5 -20.51 -11.96 -24.10
N LEU A 6 -20.16 -11.98 -22.80
CA LEU A 6 -21.12 -12.26 -21.72
C LEU A 6 -22.23 -11.23 -21.66
N ALA A 7 -21.89 -9.93 -21.68
CA ALA A 7 -22.86 -8.84 -21.66
C ALA A 7 -23.79 -8.91 -22.90
N TYR A 8 -23.22 -9.14 -24.10
CA TYR A 8 -23.99 -9.31 -25.33
C TYR A 8 -24.93 -10.52 -25.26
N SER A 9 -24.43 -11.68 -24.82
CA SER A 9 -25.22 -12.90 -24.72
C SER A 9 -26.42 -12.76 -23.77
N ALA A 10 -26.19 -12.13 -22.60
CA ALA A 10 -27.24 -11.87 -21.62
C ALA A 10 -28.32 -10.93 -22.18
N LEU A 11 -27.91 -9.83 -22.84
CA LEU A 11 -28.82 -8.90 -23.49
C LEU A 11 -29.58 -9.53 -24.63
N TRP A 12 -28.92 -10.33 -25.46
CA TRP A 12 -29.57 -11.06 -26.56
C TRP A 12 -30.66 -12.00 -26.04
N THR A 13 -30.35 -12.82 -25.02
CA THR A 13 -31.29 -13.74 -24.40
C THR A 13 -32.54 -13.01 -23.85
N LEU A 14 -32.33 -11.85 -23.19
CA LEU A 14 -33.44 -11.04 -22.69
C LEU A 14 -34.31 -10.48 -23.82
N VAL A 15 -33.70 -9.99 -24.89
CA VAL A 15 -34.41 -9.46 -26.07
C VAL A 15 -35.18 -10.55 -26.80
N GLU A 16 -34.60 -11.72 -27.00
CA GLU A 16 -35.22 -12.85 -27.65
C GLU A 16 -36.43 -13.33 -26.85
N SER A 17 -36.30 -13.46 -25.53
CA SER A 17 -37.41 -13.80 -24.65
C SER A 17 -38.51 -12.72 -24.68
N ALA A 18 -38.15 -11.44 -24.62
CA ALA A 18 -39.10 -10.32 -24.66
C ALA A 18 -39.86 -10.28 -26.00
N SER A 19 -39.19 -10.51 -27.12
CA SER A 19 -39.82 -10.54 -28.45
C SER A 19 -40.86 -11.65 -28.61
N TYR A 20 -40.68 -12.76 -27.89
CA TYR A 20 -41.63 -13.85 -27.85
C TYR A 20 -42.91 -13.50 -27.08
N PHE A 21 -42.79 -12.82 -25.94
CA PHE A 21 -43.91 -12.44 -25.08
C PHE A 21 -44.60 -11.15 -25.48
N LEU A 22 -43.90 -10.25 -26.22
CA LEU A 22 -44.38 -8.94 -26.65
C LEU A 22 -44.28 -8.81 -28.19
N PRO A 23 -45.04 -9.55 -28.96
CA PRO A 23 -44.91 -9.60 -30.44
C PRO A 23 -45.26 -8.27 -31.14
N GLU A 24 -45.93 -7.34 -30.44
CA GLU A 24 -46.26 -6.02 -30.99
C GLU A 24 -45.01 -5.09 -31.02
N ILE A 25 -43.98 -5.39 -30.26
CA ILE A 25 -42.74 -4.61 -30.24
C ILE A 25 -41.80 -5.18 -31.32
N LYS A 26 -41.75 -4.49 -32.48
CA LYS A 26 -40.82 -4.86 -33.57
C LYS A 26 -39.37 -4.54 -33.21
N LEU A 27 -38.73 -5.36 -32.40
CA LEU A 27 -37.31 -5.29 -32.05
C LEU A 27 -36.47 -5.93 -33.19
N GLN A 28 -36.53 -5.33 -34.41
CA GLN A 28 -35.90 -5.92 -35.61
C GLN A 28 -35.11 -4.86 -36.39
N GLY A 29 -34.12 -5.32 -37.13
CA GLY A 29 -33.35 -4.52 -38.06
C GLY A 29 -31.98 -4.09 -37.52
N ILE A 30 -31.12 -3.64 -38.45
CA ILE A 30 -29.72 -3.31 -38.20
C ILE A 30 -29.53 -2.25 -37.10
N ARG A 31 -30.43 -1.28 -37.01
CA ARG A 31 -30.36 -0.19 -36.01
C ARG A 31 -30.53 -0.72 -34.59
N PHE A 32 -31.45 -1.66 -34.39
CA PHE A 32 -31.69 -2.30 -33.11
C PHE A 32 -30.48 -3.18 -32.71
N TYR A 33 -29.95 -3.95 -33.67
CA TYR A 33 -28.74 -4.76 -33.45
C TYR A 33 -27.54 -3.88 -33.02
N LEU A 34 -27.29 -2.78 -33.73
CA LEU A 34 -26.21 -1.84 -33.39
C LEU A 34 -26.40 -1.20 -32.01
N ALA A 35 -27.66 -0.87 -31.64
CA ALA A 35 -27.95 -0.36 -30.30
C ALA A 35 -27.65 -1.41 -29.22
N LEU A 36 -28.03 -2.66 -29.42
CA LEU A 36 -27.77 -3.78 -28.51
C LEU A 36 -26.26 -4.02 -28.33
N VAL A 37 -25.51 -4.03 -29.42
CA VAL A 37 -24.03 -4.13 -29.37
C VAL A 37 -23.43 -2.93 -28.64
N GLY A 38 -23.92 -1.70 -28.93
CA GLY A 38 -23.47 -0.49 -28.24
C GLY A 38 -23.70 -0.53 -26.73
N VAL A 39 -24.86 -1.00 -26.28
CA VAL A 39 -25.16 -1.19 -24.85
C VAL A 39 -24.23 -2.27 -24.24
N GLY A 40 -24.01 -3.39 -24.96
CA GLY A 40 -23.08 -4.44 -24.52
C GLY A 40 -21.65 -3.92 -24.34
N VAL A 41 -21.16 -3.14 -25.30
CA VAL A 41 -19.85 -2.50 -25.22
C VAL A 41 -19.80 -1.51 -24.05
N LEU A 42 -20.84 -0.68 -23.86
CA LEU A 42 -20.91 0.27 -22.75
C LEU A 42 -20.84 -0.43 -21.39
N ILE A 43 -21.61 -1.51 -21.20
CA ILE A 43 -21.60 -2.31 -19.99
C ILE A 43 -20.20 -2.91 -19.77
N ALA A 44 -19.58 -3.44 -20.83
CA ALA A 44 -18.23 -3.99 -20.74
C ALA A 44 -17.19 -2.90 -20.38
N CYS A 45 -17.30 -1.70 -20.95
CA CYS A 45 -16.44 -0.58 -20.60
C CYS A 45 -16.61 -0.14 -19.15
N ILE A 46 -17.86 -0.08 -18.64
CA ILE A 46 -18.14 0.25 -17.24
C ILE A 46 -17.54 -0.81 -16.30
N ARG A 47 -17.68 -2.10 -16.63
CA ARG A 47 -17.11 -3.19 -15.84
C ARG A 47 -15.58 -3.28 -15.92
N ALA A 48 -15.00 -2.92 -17.07
CA ALA A 48 -13.55 -2.89 -17.26
C ALA A 48 -12.88 -1.64 -16.67
N TYR A 49 -13.69 -0.64 -16.26
CA TYR A 49 -13.16 0.57 -15.63
C TYR A 49 -12.63 0.24 -14.24
N GLN A 50 -11.31 0.32 -14.08
CA GLN A 50 -10.66 0.10 -12.79
C GLN A 50 -10.60 1.41 -12.00
N TYR A 51 -11.00 1.35 -10.73
CA TYR A 51 -10.86 2.49 -9.83
C TYR A 51 -9.38 2.80 -9.54
N ARG A 52 -9.04 4.09 -9.61
CA ARG A 52 -7.71 4.56 -9.19
C ARG A 52 -7.65 4.94 -7.73
N LEU A 53 -8.80 5.06 -7.09
CA LEU A 53 -8.95 5.43 -5.70
C LEU A 53 -10.24 4.83 -5.14
N VAL A 54 -10.17 4.32 -3.92
CA VAL A 54 -11.31 3.91 -3.11
C VAL A 54 -11.14 4.43 -1.69
N SER A 55 -12.24 4.80 -1.05
CA SER A 55 -12.23 5.29 0.34
C SER A 55 -13.37 4.69 1.12
N PHE A 56 -13.09 4.33 2.36
CA PHE A 56 -14.10 3.83 3.30
C PHE A 56 -13.79 4.30 4.73
N LYS A 57 -14.77 4.23 5.62
CA LYS A 57 -14.59 4.54 7.04
C LYS A 57 -14.38 3.28 7.85
N VAL A 58 -13.50 3.34 8.83
CA VAL A 58 -13.32 2.23 9.79
C VAL A 58 -14.51 2.21 10.72
N GLY A 59 -15.22 1.07 10.79
CA GLY A 59 -16.38 0.92 11.67
C GLY A 59 -16.03 1.25 13.13
N HIS A 60 -16.90 1.97 13.81
CA HIS A 60 -16.74 2.47 15.19
C HIS A 60 -15.54 3.42 15.40
N SER A 61 -15.03 4.05 14.32
CA SER A 61 -13.97 5.06 14.38
C SER A 61 -14.29 6.23 13.43
N ASN A 62 -13.70 7.38 13.67
CA ASN A 62 -13.77 8.53 12.76
C ASN A 62 -12.70 8.46 11.66
N THR A 63 -11.91 7.39 11.62
CA THR A 63 -10.84 7.24 10.65
C THR A 63 -11.38 6.91 9.26
N LYS A 64 -10.94 7.69 8.29
CA LYS A 64 -11.11 7.42 6.87
C LYS A 64 -9.85 6.72 6.34
N VAL A 65 -10.02 5.59 5.67
CA VAL A 65 -8.95 4.91 4.93
C VAL A 65 -9.17 5.14 3.45
N THR A 66 -8.12 5.55 2.76
CA THR A 66 -8.11 5.74 1.31
C THR A 66 -7.02 4.87 0.71
N VAL A 67 -7.38 4.02 -0.24
CA VAL A 67 -6.43 3.24 -1.03
C VAL A 67 -6.36 3.86 -2.41
N LEU A 68 -5.15 4.15 -2.90
CA LEU A 68 -4.98 4.84 -4.17
C LEU A 68 -3.69 4.44 -4.89
N PHE A 69 -3.71 4.56 -6.22
CA PHE A 69 -2.49 4.49 -7.03
C PHE A 69 -1.83 5.87 -7.10
N GLY A 70 -0.53 5.93 -6.84
CA GLY A 70 0.23 7.19 -6.88
C GLY A 70 1.67 7.03 -6.41
N ASP A 71 2.42 8.13 -6.46
CA ASP A 71 3.75 8.20 -5.85
C ASP A 71 3.61 8.53 -4.35
N LEU A 72 4.31 7.75 -3.52
CA LEU A 72 4.36 7.95 -2.08
C LEU A 72 4.90 9.35 -1.71
N PHE A 73 5.93 9.79 -2.43
CA PHE A 73 6.65 11.04 -2.14
C PHE A 73 5.92 12.30 -2.59
N ASP A 74 4.85 12.16 -3.37
CA ASP A 74 3.95 13.28 -3.73
C ASP A 74 2.83 13.48 -2.70
N ARG A 75 2.78 12.65 -1.64
CA ARG A 75 1.72 12.71 -0.63
C ARG A 75 2.11 13.62 0.53
N ALA A 76 1.11 14.35 1.05
CA ALA A 76 1.25 15.14 2.28
C ALA A 76 0.94 14.28 3.51
N GLY A 77 1.65 14.54 4.62
CA GLY A 77 1.49 13.83 5.89
C GLY A 77 2.78 13.14 6.34
N HIS A 78 2.64 12.13 7.20
CA HIS A 78 3.76 11.31 7.64
C HIS A 78 3.87 10.08 6.75
N LEU A 79 4.96 9.97 6.00
CA LEU A 79 5.22 8.89 5.06
C LEU A 79 5.89 7.72 5.78
N ALA A 80 5.23 6.57 5.81
CA ALA A 80 5.79 5.35 6.37
C ALA A 80 6.79 4.73 5.39
N ILE A 81 8.01 4.50 5.85
CA ILE A 81 9.11 3.95 5.05
C ILE A 81 9.61 2.66 5.70
N PRO A 82 9.49 1.51 5.04
CA PRO A 82 10.04 0.27 5.55
C PRO A 82 11.57 0.31 5.50
N VAL A 83 12.19 -0.05 6.62
CA VAL A 83 13.66 -0.12 6.76
C VAL A 83 14.04 -1.49 7.32
N ASN A 84 15.35 -1.80 7.36
CA ASN A 84 15.84 -2.97 8.05
C ASN A 84 15.96 -2.72 9.57
N GLU A 85 16.12 -3.79 10.32
CA GLU A 85 16.18 -3.79 11.80
C GLU A 85 17.38 -3.02 12.38
N PHE A 86 18.37 -2.68 11.54
CA PHE A 86 19.55 -1.88 11.95
C PHE A 86 19.41 -0.41 11.59
N PHE A 87 18.38 -0.01 10.85
CA PHE A 87 18.25 1.35 10.30
C PHE A 87 19.52 1.78 9.56
N ASP A 88 20.10 0.89 8.79
CA ASP A 88 21.30 1.15 8.00
C ASP A 88 21.13 2.37 7.10
N SER A 89 22.25 2.98 6.71
CA SER A 89 22.21 4.22 5.93
C SER A 89 23.14 4.22 4.72
N GLU A 90 24.02 3.22 4.61
CA GLU A 90 24.96 3.13 3.49
C GLU A 90 24.27 2.56 2.24
N LEU A 91 24.27 3.38 1.17
CA LEU A 91 23.74 2.98 -0.14
C LEU A 91 24.66 1.99 -0.85
N GLY A 92 24.05 0.99 -1.47
CA GLY A 92 24.75 -0.12 -2.14
C GLY A 92 24.64 -1.38 -1.28
N LEU A 93 25.41 -1.47 -0.25
CA LEU A 93 25.32 -2.47 0.82
C LEU A 93 25.48 -1.74 2.15
N PRO A 94 24.54 -1.92 3.13
CA PRO A 94 23.40 -2.84 3.13
C PRO A 94 22.08 -2.29 2.57
N VAL A 95 21.98 -1.01 2.14
CA VAL A 95 20.73 -0.40 1.69
C VAL A 95 20.68 -0.31 0.17
N SER A 96 19.76 -1.05 -0.45
CA SER A 96 19.55 -0.96 -1.90
C SER A 96 19.05 0.44 -2.32
N PRO A 97 19.71 1.14 -3.27
CA PRO A 97 19.23 2.42 -3.80
C PRO A 97 17.83 2.37 -4.43
N LYS A 98 17.40 1.17 -4.86
CA LYS A 98 16.06 0.96 -5.44
C LYS A 98 14.96 0.74 -4.40
N SER A 99 15.29 0.60 -3.13
CA SER A 99 14.31 0.48 -2.05
C SER A 99 13.74 1.86 -1.68
N LEU A 100 12.53 1.90 -1.10
CA LEU A 100 11.98 3.15 -0.54
C LEU A 100 12.93 3.77 0.48
N HIS A 101 13.59 2.94 1.28
CA HIS A 101 14.62 3.36 2.23
C HIS A 101 15.80 4.06 1.52
N GLY A 102 16.36 3.43 0.48
CA GLY A 102 17.47 4.01 -0.29
C GLY A 102 17.07 5.30 -1.00
N ILE A 103 15.86 5.36 -1.58
CA ILE A 103 15.33 6.57 -2.21
C ILE A 103 15.22 7.72 -1.20
N VAL A 104 14.81 7.44 0.05
CA VAL A 104 14.76 8.46 1.10
C VAL A 104 16.16 8.99 1.39
N ILE A 105 17.16 8.15 1.59
CA ILE A 105 18.52 8.56 1.87
C ILE A 105 19.10 9.39 0.71
N ASP A 106 18.91 8.92 -0.53
CA ASP A 106 19.43 9.60 -1.71
C ASP A 106 18.72 10.95 -1.94
N LYS A 107 17.40 10.94 -2.04
CA LYS A 107 16.61 12.10 -2.47
C LYS A 107 16.47 13.18 -1.38
N PHE A 108 16.34 12.80 -0.11
CA PHE A 108 16.02 13.72 0.97
C PHE A 108 17.18 14.01 1.93
N PHE A 109 18.25 13.21 1.85
CA PHE A 109 19.49 13.41 2.58
C PHE A 109 20.71 13.60 1.68
N GLY A 110 20.50 13.72 0.36
CA GLY A 110 21.55 13.92 -0.64
C GLY A 110 22.57 12.78 -0.68
N GLY A 111 22.17 11.56 -0.33
CA GLY A 111 23.05 10.41 -0.23
C GLY A 111 24.02 10.47 0.97
N HIS A 112 23.81 11.40 1.91
CA HIS A 112 24.69 11.57 3.08
C HIS A 112 24.21 10.78 4.31
N PRO A 113 24.79 9.59 4.60
CA PRO A 113 24.39 8.75 5.73
C PRO A 113 24.39 9.45 7.07
N ALA A 114 25.41 10.28 7.33
CA ALA A 114 25.58 10.94 8.62
C ALA A 114 24.42 11.85 9.04
N SER A 115 23.77 12.52 8.08
CA SER A 115 22.61 13.37 8.34
C SER A 115 21.38 12.54 8.70
N PHE A 116 21.17 11.42 7.99
CA PHE A 116 20.12 10.45 8.28
C PHE A 116 20.35 9.82 9.66
N ASP A 117 21.56 9.33 9.93
CA ASP A 117 21.92 8.65 11.17
C ASP A 117 21.72 9.52 12.39
N LYS A 118 22.11 10.80 12.30
CA LYS A 118 21.93 11.77 13.39
C LYS A 118 20.46 11.86 13.84
N LEU A 119 19.53 11.92 12.88
CA LEU A 119 18.10 12.05 13.19
C LEU A 119 17.51 10.74 13.71
N VAL A 120 17.87 9.61 13.12
CA VAL A 120 17.42 8.29 13.56
C VAL A 120 17.93 7.98 14.96
N THR A 121 19.23 8.17 15.22
CA THR A 121 19.83 7.93 16.54
C THR A 121 19.21 8.83 17.62
N ALA A 122 18.94 10.10 17.30
CA ALA A 122 18.30 11.01 18.25
C ALA A 122 16.89 10.55 18.65
N ASP A 123 16.09 10.03 17.70
CA ASP A 123 14.74 9.56 17.99
C ASP A 123 14.73 8.17 18.69
N LEU A 124 15.74 7.33 18.44
CA LEU A 124 15.87 6.00 19.01
C LEU A 124 16.74 5.92 20.28
N THR A 125 17.23 7.04 20.81
CA THR A 125 18.18 7.07 21.93
C THR A 125 17.77 6.24 23.14
N ASN A 126 16.46 6.16 23.44
CA ASN A 126 15.94 5.41 24.57
C ASN A 126 15.25 4.09 24.15
N THR A 127 15.48 3.66 22.91
CA THR A 127 14.88 2.43 22.39
C THR A 127 15.85 1.26 22.60
N PRO A 128 15.42 0.13 23.21
CA PRO A 128 16.28 -1.01 23.40
C PRO A 128 16.83 -1.56 22.08
N SER A 129 18.15 -1.81 22.04
CA SER A 129 18.83 -2.45 20.93
C SER A 129 19.79 -3.54 21.43
N HIS A 130 20.23 -4.39 20.52
CA HIS A 130 21.26 -5.39 20.76
C HIS A 130 22.46 -5.11 19.87
N ASP A 131 23.64 -5.03 20.45
CA ASP A 131 24.88 -4.87 19.67
C ASP A 131 25.24 -6.19 18.98
N ILE A 132 25.32 -6.15 17.65
CA ILE A 132 25.60 -7.31 16.79
C ILE A 132 26.85 -7.01 15.96
N GLN A 133 27.88 -7.83 16.16
CA GLN A 133 29.12 -7.73 15.36
C GLN A 133 28.86 -8.16 13.91
N ARG A 134 29.11 -7.28 12.96
CA ARG A 134 29.02 -7.55 11.52
C ARG A 134 30.04 -6.73 10.72
N SER A 135 30.31 -7.17 9.49
CA SER A 135 31.39 -6.64 8.64
C SER A 135 31.09 -5.27 8.01
N GLY A 136 29.85 -4.77 8.11
CA GLY A 136 29.44 -3.46 7.54
C GLY A 136 28.07 -3.05 8.06
N GLY A 137 27.74 -1.77 7.83
CA GLY A 137 26.52 -1.16 8.37
C GLY A 137 26.58 -0.94 9.88
N LYS A 138 25.43 -0.64 10.50
CA LYS A 138 25.32 -0.36 11.94
C LYS A 138 25.26 -1.66 12.74
N SER A 139 25.75 -1.61 13.99
CA SER A 139 25.73 -2.77 14.92
C SER A 139 24.47 -2.84 15.77
N ASP A 140 23.80 -1.71 16.03
CA ASP A 140 22.58 -1.67 16.84
C ASP A 140 21.39 -2.31 16.12
N ARG A 141 20.99 -3.49 16.62
CA ARG A 141 19.83 -4.24 16.13
C ARG A 141 18.62 -3.96 16.98
N TYR A 142 17.57 -3.46 16.35
CA TYR A 142 16.27 -3.18 16.98
C TYR A 142 15.25 -4.27 16.70
N ALA A 143 14.24 -4.35 17.55
CA ALA A 143 13.11 -5.27 17.30
C ALA A 143 12.33 -4.86 16.03
N ILE A 144 11.78 -5.84 15.31
CA ILE A 144 10.82 -5.57 14.23
C ILE A 144 9.63 -4.78 14.80
N GLY A 145 9.20 -3.74 14.08
CA GLY A 145 8.18 -2.80 14.54
C GLY A 145 8.76 -1.54 15.21
N THR A 146 10.04 -1.53 15.62
CA THR A 146 10.69 -0.28 16.04
C THR A 146 10.52 0.79 14.96
N THR A 147 10.04 1.97 15.36
CA THR A 147 9.73 3.04 14.42
C THR A 147 10.38 4.34 14.85
N ALA A 148 11.20 4.93 13.98
CA ALA A 148 11.82 6.23 14.15
C ALA A 148 11.03 7.32 13.42
N SER A 149 10.84 8.48 14.06
CA SER A 149 10.23 9.66 13.44
C SER A 149 11.33 10.63 13.00
N VAL A 150 11.40 10.88 11.70
CA VAL A 150 12.43 11.72 11.10
C VAL A 150 11.77 12.83 10.28
N LYS A 151 12.22 14.07 10.50
CA LYS A 151 11.72 15.25 9.80
C LYS A 151 12.82 15.88 8.96
N THR A 152 12.53 16.13 7.68
CA THR A 152 13.33 16.96 6.78
C THR A 152 12.64 18.31 6.57
N ASN A 153 13.22 19.18 5.74
CA ASN A 153 12.62 20.47 5.43
C ASN A 153 11.27 20.34 4.69
N SER A 154 11.09 19.25 3.93
CA SER A 154 9.93 19.08 3.04
C SER A 154 8.99 17.93 3.46
N HIS A 155 9.50 16.92 4.20
CA HIS A 155 8.76 15.71 4.48
C HIS A 155 8.93 15.24 5.92
N ARG A 156 7.97 14.45 6.40
CA ARG A 156 8.01 13.74 7.66
C ARG A 156 7.95 12.25 7.39
N PHE A 157 8.89 11.52 7.92
CA PHE A 157 9.02 10.09 7.71
C PHE A 157 8.81 9.33 9.02
N LEU A 158 8.10 8.22 8.95
CA LEU A 158 8.07 7.17 9.96
C LEU A 158 8.83 5.97 9.40
N LEU A 159 10.08 5.84 9.81
CA LEU A 159 10.96 4.74 9.41
C LEU A 159 10.65 3.55 10.31
N PHE A 160 10.07 2.49 9.78
CA PHE A 160 9.67 1.33 10.58
C PHE A 160 10.44 0.07 10.19
N ALA A 161 11.03 -0.60 11.18
CA ALA A 161 11.79 -1.83 11.00
C ALA A 161 10.84 -2.96 10.55
N LEU A 162 10.95 -3.33 9.27
CA LEU A 162 10.16 -4.39 8.63
C LEU A 162 11.00 -5.63 8.36
N CYS A 163 12.26 -5.44 7.96
CA CYS A 163 13.09 -6.53 7.43
C CYS A 163 14.17 -6.92 8.42
N THR A 164 14.37 -8.21 8.56
CA THR A 164 15.61 -8.78 9.11
C THR A 164 16.70 -8.77 8.04
N THR A 165 17.95 -8.63 8.45
CA THR A 165 19.11 -8.61 7.54
C THR A 165 20.05 -9.74 7.89
N ASP A 166 20.36 -10.58 6.91
CA ASP A 166 21.41 -11.59 7.05
C ASP A 166 22.77 -10.91 7.26
N ILE A 167 23.46 -11.27 8.34
CA ILE A 167 24.68 -10.57 8.80
C ILE A 167 25.84 -10.74 7.79
N ALA A 168 25.90 -11.88 7.09
CA ALA A 168 27.00 -12.18 6.16
C ALA A 168 26.77 -11.62 4.76
N THR A 169 25.52 -11.70 4.27
CA THR A 169 25.17 -11.35 2.88
C THR A 169 24.49 -10.00 2.74
N PHE A 170 24.09 -9.38 3.85
CA PHE A 170 23.28 -8.14 3.91
C PHE A 170 21.93 -8.26 3.21
N LYS A 171 21.48 -9.47 2.92
CA LYS A 171 20.19 -9.69 2.27
C LYS A 171 19.06 -9.44 3.24
N ALA A 172 18.21 -8.49 2.92
CA ALA A 172 16.98 -8.21 3.67
C ALA A 172 15.91 -9.27 3.35
N SER A 173 15.17 -9.66 4.38
CA SER A 173 14.00 -10.54 4.25
C SER A 173 12.96 -10.19 5.30
N ALA A 174 11.69 -10.47 5.00
CA ALA A 174 10.60 -10.31 5.95
C ALA A 174 9.59 -11.45 5.77
N THR A 175 8.92 -11.79 6.84
CA THR A 175 7.83 -12.75 6.86
C THR A 175 6.49 -12.06 7.08
N VAL A 176 5.37 -12.79 6.97
CA VAL A 176 4.04 -12.25 7.30
C VAL A 176 3.95 -11.81 8.77
N PRO A 177 4.44 -12.56 9.76
CA PRO A 177 4.51 -12.08 11.15
C PRO A 177 5.32 -10.79 11.31
N ASP A 178 6.46 -10.65 10.61
CA ASP A 178 7.25 -9.41 10.65
C ASP A 178 6.45 -8.22 10.11
N LEU A 179 5.68 -8.40 9.02
CA LEU A 179 4.83 -7.35 8.49
C LEU A 179 3.76 -6.90 9.50
N VAL A 180 3.13 -7.85 10.20
CA VAL A 180 2.13 -7.54 11.23
C VAL A 180 2.77 -6.75 12.37
N LEU A 181 3.87 -7.23 12.94
CA LEU A 181 4.61 -6.55 14.01
C LEU A 181 5.10 -5.16 13.58
N ALA A 182 5.60 -5.04 12.36
CA ALA A 182 6.09 -3.78 11.81
C ALA A 182 4.96 -2.73 11.69
N LEU A 183 3.79 -3.14 11.21
CA LEU A 183 2.62 -2.26 11.12
C LEU A 183 2.03 -1.92 12.48
N GLU A 184 2.01 -2.83 13.46
CA GLU A 184 1.60 -2.55 14.84
C GLU A 184 2.52 -1.49 15.47
N GLY A 185 3.85 -1.64 15.33
CA GLY A 185 4.83 -0.68 15.80
C GLY A 185 4.71 0.69 15.12
N LEU A 186 4.50 0.71 13.80
CA LEU A 186 4.20 1.91 13.03
C LEU A 186 2.97 2.63 13.59
N CYS A 187 1.86 1.92 13.81
CA CYS A 187 0.64 2.47 14.36
C CYS A 187 0.83 3.02 15.78
N ALA A 188 1.60 2.33 16.63
CA ALA A 188 1.91 2.79 17.97
C ALA A 188 2.68 4.12 17.95
N LYS A 189 3.71 4.24 17.11
CA LYS A 189 4.47 5.50 16.95
C LYS A 189 3.61 6.59 16.34
N ALA A 190 2.82 6.27 15.32
CA ALA A 190 1.93 7.21 14.65
C ALA A 190 0.96 7.89 15.62
N ARG A 191 0.35 7.16 16.56
CA ARG A 191 -0.54 7.72 17.59
C ARG A 191 0.11 8.83 18.41
N VAL A 192 1.43 8.75 18.59
CA VAL A 192 2.18 9.71 19.42
C VAL A 192 2.62 10.93 18.62
N VAL A 193 3.02 10.75 17.34
CA VAL A 193 3.75 11.79 16.61
C VAL A 193 2.97 12.49 15.52
N LEU A 194 1.82 11.94 15.06
CA LEU A 194 1.08 12.52 13.94
C LEU A 194 0.49 13.91 14.22
N GLY A 195 0.09 14.20 15.46
CA GLY A 195 -0.46 15.51 15.82
C GLY A 195 -1.67 15.92 15.01
N GLY A 196 -2.51 14.96 14.57
CA GLY A 196 -3.67 15.20 13.71
C GLY A 196 -3.39 15.15 12.20
N GLU A 197 -2.14 14.97 11.81
CA GLU A 197 -1.78 14.79 10.41
C GLU A 197 -2.11 13.37 9.91
N LYS A 198 -2.07 13.21 8.61
CA LYS A 198 -2.37 11.98 7.88
C LYS A 198 -1.20 10.99 8.00
N LEU A 199 -1.52 9.71 8.14
CA LEU A 199 -0.59 8.60 7.96
C LEU A 199 -0.65 8.11 6.50
N VAL A 200 0.50 8.02 5.85
CA VAL A 200 0.61 7.50 4.48
C VAL A 200 1.48 6.26 4.47
N VAL A 201 0.91 5.12 4.10
CA VAL A 201 1.56 3.80 4.13
C VAL A 201 1.69 3.28 2.71
N PRO A 202 2.89 2.93 2.23
CA PRO A 202 3.03 2.29 0.92
C PRO A 202 2.57 0.83 0.95
N LEU A 203 2.25 0.27 -0.21
CA LEU A 203 2.13 -1.18 -0.36
C LEU A 203 3.51 -1.81 -0.18
N VAL A 204 3.74 -2.42 0.99
CA VAL A 204 5.03 -3.04 1.35
C VAL A 204 4.97 -4.57 1.23
N GLY A 205 6.14 -5.21 1.18
CA GLY A 205 6.26 -6.67 1.14
C GLY A 205 6.30 -7.28 -0.26
N SER A 206 5.93 -6.55 -1.30
CA SER A 206 5.94 -7.01 -2.70
C SER A 206 7.26 -6.77 -3.45
N GLY A 207 8.21 -6.10 -2.80
CA GLY A 207 9.50 -5.71 -3.37
C GLY A 207 10.68 -6.49 -2.78
N LEU A 208 11.77 -5.78 -2.49
CA LEU A 208 13.05 -6.35 -2.01
C LEU A 208 12.95 -7.08 -0.66
N SER A 209 11.95 -6.81 0.17
CA SER A 209 11.69 -7.51 1.43
C SER A 209 11.21 -8.95 1.25
N GLY A 210 10.71 -9.30 0.08
CA GLY A 210 10.47 -10.67 -0.33
C GLY A 210 9.52 -11.50 0.54
N ILE A 211 8.40 -10.94 1.02
CA ILE A 211 7.40 -11.71 1.82
C ILE A 211 6.78 -12.87 1.02
N GLY A 212 6.84 -12.78 -0.33
CA GLY A 212 6.39 -13.86 -1.21
C GLY A 212 4.88 -13.96 -1.42
N LEU A 213 4.11 -12.98 -0.94
CA LEU A 213 2.68 -12.90 -1.19
C LEU A 213 2.36 -12.02 -2.41
N PRO A 214 1.30 -12.35 -3.18
CA PRO A 214 0.75 -11.48 -4.21
C PRO A 214 0.35 -10.10 -3.67
N ALA A 215 0.41 -9.06 -4.50
CA ALA A 215 0.13 -7.68 -4.12
C ALA A 215 -1.26 -7.49 -3.49
N ASN A 216 -2.29 -8.20 -4.01
CA ASN A 216 -3.64 -8.15 -3.47
C ASN A 216 -3.74 -8.73 -2.05
N GLN A 217 -3.02 -9.80 -1.73
CA GLN A 217 -2.99 -10.39 -0.39
C GLN A 217 -2.24 -9.49 0.60
N LEU A 218 -1.11 -8.90 0.16
CA LEU A 218 -0.38 -7.91 0.96
C LEU A 218 -1.25 -6.69 1.28
N LEU A 219 -1.96 -6.15 0.30
CA LEU A 219 -2.88 -5.04 0.50
C LEU A 219 -3.97 -5.37 1.53
N GLN A 220 -4.60 -6.54 1.40
CA GLN A 220 -5.63 -6.98 2.35
C GLN A 220 -5.06 -7.12 3.78
N LEU A 221 -3.86 -7.69 3.91
CA LEU A 221 -3.20 -7.85 5.20
C LEU A 221 -2.85 -6.49 5.82
N ILE A 222 -2.30 -5.55 5.04
CA ILE A 222 -2.01 -4.19 5.50
C ILE A 222 -3.29 -3.50 5.97
N LEU A 223 -4.36 -3.55 5.19
CA LEU A 223 -5.65 -2.97 5.56
C LEU A 223 -6.21 -3.59 6.83
N LEU A 224 -6.16 -4.94 6.95
CA LEU A 224 -6.64 -5.65 8.13
C LEU A 224 -5.92 -5.19 9.39
N VAL A 225 -4.59 -5.09 9.38
CA VAL A 225 -3.80 -4.64 10.53
C VAL A 225 -4.09 -3.19 10.86
N LEU A 226 -4.07 -2.28 9.88
CA LEU A 226 -4.35 -0.86 10.10
C LEU A 226 -5.75 -0.62 10.69
N MET A 227 -6.75 -1.34 10.20
CA MET A 227 -8.12 -1.24 10.70
C MET A 227 -8.26 -1.83 12.10
N ASN A 228 -7.63 -2.99 12.37
CA ASN A 228 -7.63 -3.60 13.69
C ASN A 228 -6.97 -2.68 14.73
N GLU A 229 -5.81 -2.12 14.38
CA GLU A 229 -5.11 -1.17 15.25
C GLU A 229 -5.93 0.12 15.48
N THR A 230 -6.60 0.62 14.44
CA THR A 230 -7.47 1.80 14.56
C THR A 230 -8.70 1.54 15.43
N LYS A 231 -9.26 0.32 15.40
CA LYS A 231 -10.37 -0.08 16.27
C LYS A 231 -9.96 -0.21 17.75
N LYS A 232 -8.73 -0.67 18.01
CA LYS A 232 -8.19 -0.74 19.39
C LYS A 232 -8.01 0.66 19.97
N ASN A 233 -7.38 1.54 19.21
CA ASN A 233 -7.15 2.94 19.53
C ASN A 233 -6.88 3.71 18.23
N GLN A 234 -7.54 4.83 18.03
CA GLN A 234 -7.43 5.63 16.81
C GLN A 234 -5.98 5.96 16.46
N VAL A 235 -5.54 5.58 15.26
CA VAL A 235 -4.18 5.84 14.77
C VAL A 235 -4.09 7.23 14.17
N ALA A 236 -5.02 7.57 13.28
CA ALA A 236 -5.12 8.85 12.59
C ALA A 236 -6.56 9.11 12.18
N LEU A 237 -6.91 10.35 11.83
CA LEU A 237 -8.20 10.67 11.20
C LEU A 237 -8.23 10.23 9.74
N ASP A 238 -7.10 10.37 9.04
CA ASP A 238 -6.92 9.96 7.65
C ASP A 238 -5.72 9.02 7.53
N ILE A 239 -5.93 7.86 6.91
CA ILE A 239 -4.88 6.91 6.54
C ILE A 239 -4.95 6.73 5.02
N GLU A 240 -3.84 6.95 4.34
CA GLU A 240 -3.71 6.63 2.91
C GLU A 240 -2.83 5.40 2.72
N VAL A 241 -3.30 4.43 1.95
CA VAL A 241 -2.49 3.30 1.47
C VAL A 241 -2.17 3.56 0.02
N VAL A 242 -0.89 3.79 -0.28
CA VAL A 242 -0.43 4.20 -1.60
C VAL A 242 0.20 3.02 -2.33
N ILE A 243 -0.29 2.78 -3.54
CA ILE A 243 0.17 1.71 -4.42
C ILE A 243 0.88 2.37 -5.60
N HIS A 244 2.13 1.96 -5.86
CA HIS A 244 2.87 2.50 -6.99
C HIS A 244 2.12 2.20 -8.30
N PRO A 245 2.04 3.15 -9.27
CA PRO A 245 1.30 2.98 -10.51
C PRO A 245 1.69 1.74 -11.34
N ASP A 246 2.93 1.29 -11.25
CA ASP A 246 3.40 0.07 -11.94
C ASP A 246 2.68 -1.21 -11.51
N ARG A 247 1.93 -1.15 -10.38
CA ARG A 247 1.13 -2.25 -9.86
C ARG A 247 -0.35 -2.19 -10.27
N PHE A 248 -0.69 -1.26 -11.18
CA PHE A 248 -2.09 -1.03 -11.57
C PHE A 248 -2.76 -2.30 -12.14
N ASP A 249 -2.03 -3.06 -12.94
CA ASP A 249 -2.55 -4.29 -13.56
C ASP A 249 -2.61 -5.50 -12.60
N GLU A 250 -1.97 -5.38 -11.42
CA GLU A 250 -1.96 -6.46 -10.42
C GLU A 250 -3.09 -6.36 -9.39
N LEU A 251 -3.75 -5.19 -9.30
CA LEU A 251 -4.67 -4.86 -8.23
C LEU A 251 -5.96 -4.25 -8.75
N ASP A 252 -7.09 -4.85 -8.39
CA ASP A 252 -8.42 -4.30 -8.64
C ASP A 252 -9.00 -3.68 -7.36
N LEU A 253 -9.13 -2.35 -7.34
CA LEU A 253 -9.69 -1.64 -6.20
C LEU A 253 -11.21 -1.83 -6.02
N HIS A 254 -11.93 -2.35 -7.01
CA HIS A 254 -13.32 -2.80 -6.82
C HIS A 254 -13.42 -3.90 -5.76
N LEU A 255 -12.46 -4.83 -5.75
CA LEU A 255 -12.42 -5.89 -4.73
C LEU A 255 -12.19 -5.32 -3.33
N VAL A 256 -11.37 -4.28 -3.22
CA VAL A 256 -11.13 -3.58 -1.95
C VAL A 256 -12.41 -2.90 -1.49
N GLU A 257 -13.11 -2.16 -2.37
CA GLU A 257 -14.36 -1.49 -2.04
C GLU A 257 -15.42 -2.49 -1.57
N ASN A 258 -15.61 -3.57 -2.31
CA ASN A 258 -16.63 -4.59 -1.99
C ASN A 258 -16.35 -5.32 -0.68
N PHE A 259 -15.09 -5.47 -0.28
CA PHE A 259 -14.71 -6.21 0.92
C PHE A 259 -14.76 -5.35 2.20
N TRP A 260 -14.48 -4.04 2.09
CA TRP A 260 -14.28 -3.15 3.23
C TRP A 260 -15.38 -2.09 3.41
N ARG A 261 -16.34 -2.01 2.53
CA ARG A 261 -17.51 -1.11 2.59
C ARG A 261 -18.68 -1.69 3.43
#